data_07326b3e02f0e137790783df13ceaa01
#
_entry.id   07326b3e02f0e137790783df13ceaa01
#
_cell.length_a   1.000
_cell.length_b   1.000
_cell.length_c   1.000
_cell.angle_alpha   90.00
_cell.angle_beta   90.00
_cell.angle_gamma   90.00
#
_symmetry.space_group_name_H-M   'P 1'
#
loop_
_entity.id
_entity.type
_entity.pdbx_description
1 polymer ?
#
loop_
_entity_poly.entity_id
_entity_poly.type
_entity_poly.pdbx_seq_one_letter_code
_entity_poly.pdbx_strand_id
1 'polypeptide(L)'
;MPEEEVNAFLGHFAELAKRLKVVILTFIIATVILLVLPGNSDFFALTGNYQPLMSVFLKAVRNANLPSNVQLIALQIGDPITLYVMAAFVFSLTITMPVLAYEIYKFVDPALHQHEKKAVYPFVAIVFTLFVAGAIFGYFFLFPAFVYSMFPFFTAVGAEMMFSIMDFYNLLFFTIIVSGVIFTIPAFFVLLVKFGVIHTSMLSRKRKWVYLGIVVLAMLITPGATPQGNLYLSIALLALFEISLFIGNRYERNPKFAPVFNLLSKSTCRFCNNEVDGNSSFCPNCNKSLE
;
A
#
# COMPACT_ATOMS: atom_id res chain seq x y z
N MET A 1 22.82 -16.96 23.73
CA MET A 1 21.59 -17.27 23.00
C MET A 1 21.72 -18.72 22.58
N PRO A 2 20.76 -19.61 22.86
CA PRO A 2 20.83 -20.99 22.42
C PRO A 2 20.84 -21.06 20.89
N GLU A 3 21.67 -21.92 20.33
CA GLU A 3 21.83 -22.10 18.87
C GLU A 3 20.51 -22.38 18.14
N GLU A 4 19.54 -22.96 18.82
CA GLU A 4 18.20 -23.23 18.28
C GLU A 4 17.40 -21.97 17.95
N GLU A 5 17.48 -20.90 18.78
CA GLU A 5 16.81 -19.61 18.50
C GLU A 5 17.43 -18.90 17.30
N VAL A 6 18.75 -18.96 17.17
CA VAL A 6 19.48 -18.36 16.03
C VAL A 6 19.12 -19.10 14.73
N ASN A 7 19.05 -20.44 14.77
CA ASN A 7 18.69 -21.24 13.61
C ASN A 7 17.21 -21.05 13.19
N ALA A 8 16.29 -20.90 14.14
CA ALA A 8 14.89 -20.58 13.86
C ALA A 8 14.76 -19.19 13.22
N PHE A 9 15.50 -18.19 13.74
CA PHE A 9 15.53 -16.85 13.19
C PHE A 9 16.10 -16.81 11.76
N LEU A 10 17.23 -17.49 11.52
CA LEU A 10 17.83 -17.63 10.18
C LEU A 10 16.89 -18.35 9.20
N GLY A 11 16.12 -19.33 9.66
CA GLY A 11 15.11 -20.02 8.86
C GLY A 11 14.02 -19.07 8.37
N HIS A 12 13.51 -18.19 9.23
CA HIS A 12 12.52 -17.17 8.85
C HIS A 12 13.07 -16.15 7.85
N PHE A 13 14.33 -15.73 8.01
CA PHE A 13 14.98 -14.85 7.03
C PHE A 13 15.18 -15.51 5.66
N ALA A 14 15.56 -16.78 5.64
CA ALA A 14 15.72 -17.53 4.39
C ALA A 14 14.38 -17.67 3.65
N GLU A 15 13.28 -17.90 4.38
CA GLU A 15 11.93 -17.93 3.82
C GLU A 15 11.51 -16.57 3.25
N LEU A 16 11.73 -15.48 4.00
CA LEU A 16 11.46 -14.12 3.53
C LEU A 16 12.25 -13.78 2.26
N ALA A 17 13.54 -14.10 2.22
CA ALA A 17 14.40 -13.88 1.06
C ALA A 17 13.92 -14.66 -0.18
N LYS A 18 13.46 -15.92 0.00
CA LYS A 18 12.90 -16.73 -1.07
C LYS A 18 11.64 -16.11 -1.66
N ARG A 19 10.75 -15.59 -0.82
CA ARG A 19 9.50 -14.93 -1.23
C ARG A 19 9.78 -13.59 -1.91
N LEU A 20 10.69 -12.79 -1.35
CA LEU A 20 11.12 -11.53 -1.95
C LEU A 20 11.71 -11.74 -3.34
N LYS A 21 12.48 -12.82 -3.54
CA LYS A 21 13.02 -13.19 -4.86
C LYS A 21 11.91 -13.39 -5.92
N VAL A 22 10.79 -14.01 -5.56
CA VAL A 22 9.64 -14.20 -6.47
C VAL A 22 9.06 -12.84 -6.87
N VAL A 23 8.85 -11.95 -5.90
CA VAL A 23 8.32 -10.60 -6.14
C VAL A 23 9.26 -9.80 -7.05
N ILE A 24 10.56 -9.79 -6.75
CA ILE A 24 11.57 -9.08 -7.56
C ILE A 24 11.63 -9.66 -8.98
N LEU A 25 11.60 -10.98 -9.14
CA LEU A 25 11.61 -11.61 -10.46
C LEU A 25 10.37 -11.21 -11.27
N THR A 26 9.19 -11.25 -10.66
CA THR A 26 7.94 -10.84 -11.31
C THR A 26 8.00 -9.36 -11.72
N PHE A 27 8.54 -8.50 -10.85
CA PHE A 27 8.73 -7.07 -11.13
C PHE A 27 9.66 -6.84 -12.32
N ILE A 28 10.81 -7.51 -12.36
CA ILE A 28 11.78 -7.40 -13.47
C ILE A 28 11.14 -7.86 -14.79
N ILE A 29 10.47 -9.02 -14.77
CA ILE A 29 9.80 -9.56 -15.97
C ILE A 29 8.72 -8.59 -16.46
N ALA A 30 7.87 -8.07 -15.57
CA ALA A 30 6.84 -7.09 -15.91
C ALA A 30 7.45 -5.81 -16.50
N THR A 31 8.55 -5.31 -15.92
CA THR A 31 9.26 -4.13 -16.42
C THR A 31 9.80 -4.34 -17.84
N VAL A 32 10.48 -5.47 -18.10
CA VAL A 32 11.02 -5.77 -19.42
C VAL A 32 9.89 -5.89 -20.47
N ILE A 33 8.80 -6.56 -20.11
CA ILE A 33 7.63 -6.67 -20.99
C ILE A 33 7.08 -5.27 -21.32
N LEU A 34 6.87 -4.42 -20.34
CA LEU A 34 6.31 -3.07 -20.53
C LEU A 34 7.22 -2.14 -21.34
N LEU A 35 8.54 -2.31 -21.25
CA LEU A 35 9.50 -1.55 -22.05
C LEU A 35 9.45 -1.92 -23.54
N VAL A 36 9.16 -3.21 -23.84
CA VAL A 36 9.16 -3.73 -25.20
C VAL A 36 7.78 -3.64 -25.86
N LEU A 37 6.69 -3.49 -25.07
CA LEU A 37 5.34 -3.46 -25.61
C LEU A 37 5.12 -2.25 -26.53
N PRO A 38 4.68 -2.47 -27.81
CA PRO A 38 4.31 -1.41 -28.71
C PRO A 38 3.00 -0.73 -28.26
N GLY A 39 2.93 0.58 -28.34
CA GLY A 39 1.75 1.38 -28.05
C GLY A 39 0.87 1.66 -29.27
N ASN A 40 1.29 1.24 -30.47
CA ASN A 40 0.54 1.41 -31.71
C ASN A 40 0.26 0.07 -32.38
N SER A 41 -0.92 -0.05 -32.97
CA SER A 41 -1.35 -1.22 -33.76
C SER A 41 -0.53 -1.42 -35.03
N ASP A 42 0.08 -0.35 -35.55
CA ASP A 42 0.82 -0.31 -36.81
C ASP A 42 2.15 -1.07 -36.75
N PHE A 43 2.61 -1.45 -35.56
CA PHE A 43 3.78 -2.31 -35.38
C PHE A 43 3.62 -3.66 -36.07
N PHE A 44 2.42 -4.23 -36.05
CA PHE A 44 2.10 -5.49 -36.76
C PHE A 44 1.92 -5.31 -38.25
N ALA A 45 1.76 -4.07 -38.74
CA ALA A 45 1.58 -3.75 -40.14
C ALA A 45 2.90 -3.53 -40.90
N LEU A 46 4.09 -3.81 -40.31
CA LEU A 46 5.43 -3.66 -40.91
C LEU A 46 5.75 -2.23 -41.45
N THR A 47 5.00 -1.23 -41.07
CA THR A 47 5.13 0.18 -41.54
C THR A 47 6.17 1.02 -40.80
N GLY A 48 6.96 0.43 -39.90
CA GLY A 48 8.23 1.01 -39.45
C GLY A 48 8.19 2.03 -38.32
N ASN A 49 7.02 2.47 -37.83
CA ASN A 49 6.93 3.46 -36.76
C ASN A 49 6.66 2.79 -35.40
N TYR A 50 7.73 2.27 -34.78
CA TYR A 50 7.64 1.75 -33.40
C TYR A 50 7.45 2.91 -32.42
N GLN A 51 6.33 2.90 -31.69
CA GLN A 51 6.09 3.78 -30.55
C GLN A 51 5.93 2.95 -29.28
N PRO A 52 6.83 3.09 -28.29
CA PRO A 52 6.68 2.38 -27.03
C PRO A 52 5.37 2.75 -26.33
N LEU A 53 4.71 1.80 -25.68
CA LEU A 53 3.46 2.02 -24.93
C LEU A 53 3.64 3.16 -23.91
N MET A 54 4.77 3.22 -23.24
CA MET A 54 5.08 4.25 -22.27
C MET A 54 5.13 5.66 -22.89
N SER A 55 5.54 5.79 -24.16
CA SER A 55 5.54 7.11 -24.83
C SER A 55 4.13 7.65 -25.06
N VAL A 56 3.18 6.77 -25.38
CA VAL A 56 1.77 7.13 -25.55
C VAL A 56 1.18 7.60 -24.20
N PHE A 57 1.47 6.87 -23.14
CA PHE A 57 1.04 7.25 -21.78
C PHE A 57 1.62 8.61 -21.37
N LEU A 58 2.93 8.82 -21.50
CA LEU A 58 3.59 10.07 -21.13
C LEU A 58 3.00 11.28 -21.91
N LYS A 59 2.78 11.14 -23.22
CA LYS A 59 2.12 12.18 -24.02
C LYS A 59 0.69 12.46 -23.55
N ALA A 60 -0.08 11.44 -23.23
CA ALA A 60 -1.45 11.57 -22.73
C ALA A 60 -1.47 12.33 -21.38
N VAL A 61 -0.56 12.01 -20.47
CA VAL A 61 -0.42 12.70 -19.18
C VAL A 61 -0.08 14.18 -19.36
N ARG A 62 0.87 14.51 -20.22
CA ARG A 62 1.23 15.89 -20.52
C ARG A 62 0.01 16.68 -21.01
N ASN A 63 -0.69 16.13 -21.99
CA ASN A 63 -1.82 16.82 -22.63
C ASN A 63 -3.01 17.00 -21.68
N ALA A 64 -3.18 16.06 -20.70
CA ALA A 64 -4.28 16.12 -19.74
C ALA A 64 -4.02 17.10 -18.57
N ASN A 65 -2.74 17.32 -18.20
CA ASN A 65 -2.40 18.03 -16.96
C ASN A 65 -1.72 19.38 -17.15
N LEU A 66 -1.24 19.68 -18.36
CA LEU A 66 -0.57 20.95 -18.62
C LEU A 66 -1.34 21.80 -19.63
N PRO A 67 -1.58 23.08 -19.32
CA PRO A 67 -2.12 24.03 -20.28
C PRO A 67 -1.11 24.28 -21.42
N SER A 68 -1.60 24.75 -22.56
CA SER A 68 -0.81 24.94 -23.79
C SER A 68 0.33 25.95 -23.68
N ASN A 69 0.26 26.83 -22.67
CA ASN A 69 1.27 27.87 -22.40
C ASN A 69 2.46 27.36 -21.56
N VAL A 70 2.43 26.14 -21.07
CA VAL A 70 3.50 25.52 -20.28
C VAL A 70 4.35 24.61 -21.16
N GLN A 71 5.66 24.79 -21.15
CA GLN A 71 6.59 23.96 -21.91
C GLN A 71 7.40 23.05 -20.99
N LEU A 72 7.51 21.77 -21.42
CA LEU A 72 8.43 20.82 -20.79
C LEU A 72 9.75 20.82 -21.55
N ILE A 73 10.85 21.00 -20.83
CA ILE A 73 12.20 21.05 -21.38
C ILE A 73 12.99 19.85 -20.86
N ALA A 74 13.64 19.11 -21.77
CA ALA A 74 14.64 18.13 -21.41
C ALA A 74 15.95 18.85 -21.10
N LEU A 75 16.48 18.69 -19.89
CA LEU A 75 17.74 19.31 -19.48
C LEU A 75 18.95 18.43 -19.82
N GLN A 76 18.74 17.13 -19.90
CA GLN A 76 19.78 16.14 -20.23
C GLN A 76 19.35 15.29 -21.42
N ILE A 77 20.34 14.85 -22.21
CA ILE A 77 20.11 14.02 -23.39
C ILE A 77 19.46 12.67 -23.01
N GLY A 78 19.76 12.16 -21.82
CA GLY A 78 19.24 10.88 -21.31
C GLY A 78 17.83 10.94 -20.73
N ASP A 79 17.27 12.14 -20.48
CA ASP A 79 15.96 12.31 -19.82
C ASP A 79 14.84 11.48 -20.45
N PRO A 80 14.64 11.47 -21.78
CA PRO A 80 13.56 10.72 -22.40
C PRO A 80 13.64 9.20 -22.13
N ILE A 81 14.86 8.65 -22.19
CA ILE A 81 15.07 7.20 -21.95
C ILE A 81 14.78 6.86 -20.49
N THR A 82 15.31 7.68 -19.58
CA THR A 82 15.08 7.51 -18.13
C THR A 82 13.59 7.55 -17.81
N LEU A 83 12.82 8.43 -18.43
CA LEU A 83 11.38 8.52 -18.26
C LEU A 83 10.62 7.26 -18.72
N TYR A 84 11.02 6.63 -19.84
CA TYR A 84 10.43 5.38 -20.28
C TYR A 84 10.66 4.27 -19.24
N VAL A 85 11.88 4.19 -18.71
CA VAL A 85 12.22 3.20 -17.69
C VAL A 85 11.43 3.45 -16.40
N MET A 86 11.34 4.70 -15.95
CA MET A 86 10.56 5.06 -14.75
C MET A 86 9.07 4.78 -14.92
N ALA A 87 8.48 5.11 -16.07
CA ALA A 87 7.09 4.78 -16.36
C ALA A 87 6.86 3.27 -16.31
N ALA A 88 7.72 2.48 -16.96
CA ALA A 88 7.65 1.03 -16.92
C ALA A 88 7.76 0.49 -15.49
N PHE A 89 8.60 1.06 -14.62
CA PHE A 89 8.73 0.68 -13.21
C PHE A 89 7.43 0.90 -12.43
N VAL A 90 6.78 2.05 -12.60
CA VAL A 90 5.53 2.37 -11.89
C VAL A 90 4.41 1.43 -12.27
N PHE A 91 4.25 1.15 -13.57
CA PHE A 91 3.26 0.19 -14.04
C PHE A 91 3.59 -1.25 -13.62
N SER A 92 4.87 -1.64 -13.66
CA SER A 92 5.32 -2.95 -13.19
C SER A 92 5.04 -3.14 -11.70
N LEU A 93 5.23 -2.09 -10.89
CA LEU A 93 4.90 -2.13 -9.47
C LEU A 93 3.42 -2.41 -9.25
N THR A 94 2.55 -1.74 -10.03
CA THR A 94 1.10 -1.98 -9.98
C THR A 94 0.75 -3.43 -10.34
N ILE A 95 1.36 -3.98 -11.39
CA ILE A 95 1.14 -5.37 -11.81
C ILE A 95 1.68 -6.36 -10.77
N THR A 96 2.77 -6.03 -10.09
CA THR A 96 3.41 -6.89 -9.09
C THR A 96 2.68 -6.85 -7.73
N MET A 97 1.85 -5.84 -7.47
CA MET A 97 1.14 -5.69 -6.20
C MET A 97 0.32 -6.92 -5.76
N PRO A 98 -0.45 -7.60 -6.61
CA PRO A 98 -1.17 -8.80 -6.18
C PRO A 98 -0.20 -9.94 -5.80
N VAL A 99 0.94 -10.06 -6.46
CA VAL A 99 1.97 -11.06 -6.13
C VAL A 99 2.62 -10.71 -4.80
N LEU A 100 2.95 -9.43 -4.58
CA LEU A 100 3.49 -8.93 -3.31
C LEU A 100 2.52 -9.20 -2.16
N ALA A 101 1.24 -8.85 -2.32
CA ALA A 101 0.21 -9.07 -1.31
C ALA A 101 0.03 -10.57 -1.01
N TYR A 102 0.09 -11.42 -2.02
CA TYR A 102 0.03 -12.88 -1.86
C TYR A 102 1.24 -13.43 -1.10
N GLU A 103 2.46 -13.00 -1.42
CA GLU A 103 3.67 -13.48 -0.74
C GLU A 103 3.76 -12.96 0.70
N ILE A 104 3.32 -11.73 0.98
CA ILE A 104 3.20 -11.20 2.35
C ILE A 104 2.19 -12.03 3.14
N TYR A 105 1.01 -12.29 2.58
CA TYR A 105 0.02 -13.11 3.25
C TYR A 105 0.57 -14.51 3.56
N LYS A 106 1.18 -15.16 2.58
CA LYS A 106 1.76 -16.50 2.73
C LYS A 106 2.91 -16.54 3.75
N PHE A 107 3.62 -15.44 3.96
CA PHE A 107 4.62 -15.30 5.02
C PHE A 107 3.97 -15.32 6.41
N VAL A 108 2.77 -14.77 6.54
CA VAL A 108 2.01 -14.76 7.79
C VAL A 108 1.21 -16.07 8.00
N ASP A 109 0.94 -16.82 6.92
CA ASP A 109 0.11 -18.07 6.91
C ASP A 109 0.57 -19.20 7.88
N PRO A 110 1.89 -19.43 8.16
CA PRO A 110 2.30 -20.44 9.14
C PRO A 110 1.77 -20.22 10.56
N ALA A 111 1.42 -18.97 10.89
CA ALA A 111 0.80 -18.60 12.16
C ALA A 111 -0.73 -18.81 12.17
N LEU A 112 -1.33 -19.26 11.06
CA LEU A 112 -2.77 -19.31 10.83
C LEU A 112 -3.33 -20.74 10.79
N HIS A 113 -4.53 -20.93 11.34
CA HIS A 113 -5.24 -22.21 11.32
C HIS A 113 -5.81 -22.55 9.94
N GLN A 114 -5.96 -23.86 9.62
CA GLN A 114 -6.37 -24.34 8.29
C GLN A 114 -7.70 -23.78 7.76
N HIS A 115 -8.60 -23.32 8.63
CA HIS A 115 -9.88 -22.71 8.24
C HIS A 115 -9.77 -21.27 7.70
N GLU A 116 -8.65 -20.60 7.95
CA GLU A 116 -8.43 -19.21 7.57
C GLU A 116 -7.79 -19.04 6.19
N LYS A 117 -7.29 -20.13 5.61
CA LYS A 117 -6.66 -20.14 4.28
C LYS A 117 -7.58 -19.66 3.15
N LYS A 118 -8.90 -19.79 3.32
CA LYS A 118 -9.89 -19.26 2.35
C LYS A 118 -9.97 -17.73 2.31
N ALA A 119 -9.35 -17.04 3.28
CA ALA A 119 -9.35 -15.59 3.36
C ALA A 119 -8.20 -14.91 2.55
N VAL A 120 -7.28 -15.69 1.96
CA VAL A 120 -6.13 -15.20 1.17
C VAL A 120 -6.58 -14.42 -0.05
N TYR A 121 -7.39 -15.04 -0.87
CA TYR A 121 -7.82 -14.43 -2.13
C TYR A 121 -8.56 -13.10 -1.97
N PRO A 122 -9.56 -12.99 -1.06
CA PRO A 122 -10.20 -11.70 -0.81
C PRO A 122 -9.26 -10.64 -0.26
N PHE A 123 -8.27 -11.02 0.58
CA PHE A 123 -7.28 -10.07 1.08
C PHE A 123 -6.40 -9.52 -0.04
N VAL A 124 -5.84 -10.38 -0.89
CA VAL A 124 -5.02 -9.97 -2.03
C VAL A 124 -5.81 -9.06 -2.98
N ALA A 125 -7.07 -9.42 -3.27
CA ALA A 125 -7.95 -8.61 -4.10
C ALA A 125 -8.22 -7.23 -3.49
N ILE A 126 -8.44 -7.14 -2.16
CA ILE A 126 -8.66 -5.88 -1.45
C ILE A 126 -7.41 -5.00 -1.51
N VAL A 127 -6.23 -5.55 -1.21
CA VAL A 127 -4.95 -4.80 -1.24
C VAL A 127 -4.69 -4.27 -2.65
N PHE A 128 -4.87 -5.11 -3.67
CA PHE A 128 -4.71 -4.68 -5.06
C PHE A 128 -5.70 -3.58 -5.45
N THR A 129 -6.98 -3.75 -5.11
CA THR A 129 -8.02 -2.75 -5.42
C THR A 129 -7.74 -1.43 -4.71
N LEU A 130 -7.33 -1.45 -3.43
CA LEU A 130 -6.98 -0.24 -2.71
C LEU A 130 -5.73 0.42 -3.31
N PHE A 131 -4.71 -0.36 -3.70
CA PHE A 131 -3.53 0.19 -4.35
C PHE A 131 -3.89 0.90 -5.66
N VAL A 132 -4.68 0.25 -6.53
CA VAL A 132 -5.14 0.84 -7.79
C VAL A 132 -6.00 2.08 -7.53
N ALA A 133 -6.92 2.02 -6.56
CA ALA A 133 -7.75 3.18 -6.18
C ALA A 133 -6.88 4.34 -5.67
N GLY A 134 -5.84 4.07 -4.87
CA GLY A 134 -4.87 5.05 -4.42
C GLY A 134 -4.05 5.64 -5.57
N ALA A 135 -3.59 4.81 -6.51
CA ALA A 135 -2.87 5.25 -7.69
C ALA A 135 -3.73 6.18 -8.58
N ILE A 136 -5.00 5.80 -8.80
CA ILE A 136 -5.99 6.61 -9.51
C ILE A 136 -6.23 7.94 -8.77
N PHE A 137 -6.41 7.90 -7.46
CA PHE A 137 -6.57 9.09 -6.63
C PHE A 137 -5.34 10.01 -6.72
N GLY A 138 -4.14 9.43 -6.66
CA GLY A 138 -2.88 10.14 -6.84
C GLY A 138 -2.80 10.87 -8.18
N TYR A 139 -3.18 10.19 -9.26
CA TYR A 139 -3.16 10.73 -10.61
C TYR A 139 -4.21 11.82 -10.85
N PHE A 140 -5.45 11.61 -10.44
CA PHE A 140 -6.56 12.53 -10.77
C PHE A 140 -6.74 13.68 -9.79
N PHE A 141 -6.35 13.50 -8.52
CA PHE A 141 -6.58 14.49 -7.47
C PHE A 141 -5.29 15.11 -6.94
N LEU A 142 -4.32 14.30 -6.51
CA LEU A 142 -3.12 14.82 -5.86
C LEU A 142 -2.17 15.47 -6.85
N PHE A 143 -1.89 14.81 -7.96
CA PHE A 143 -0.95 15.32 -8.95
C PHE A 143 -1.39 16.66 -9.56
N PRO A 144 -2.64 16.81 -10.06
CA PRO A 144 -3.12 18.11 -10.52
C PRO A 144 -3.12 19.18 -9.42
N ALA A 145 -3.49 18.82 -8.19
CA ALA A 145 -3.47 19.75 -7.07
C ALA A 145 -2.07 20.31 -6.81
N PHE A 146 -1.02 19.49 -6.93
CA PHE A 146 0.37 19.94 -6.81
C PHE A 146 0.78 20.84 -7.96
N VAL A 147 0.53 20.45 -9.20
CA VAL A 147 0.90 21.21 -10.39
C VAL A 147 0.22 22.58 -10.37
N TYR A 148 -1.11 22.62 -10.16
CA TYR A 148 -1.84 23.89 -10.17
C TYR A 148 -1.52 24.79 -8.98
N SER A 149 -1.14 24.23 -7.83
CA SER A 149 -0.74 25.04 -6.68
C SER A 149 0.58 25.76 -6.86
N MET A 150 1.41 25.33 -7.83
CA MET A 150 2.68 25.99 -8.16
C MET A 150 2.50 27.22 -9.06
N PHE A 151 1.47 27.27 -9.90
CA PHE A 151 1.27 28.35 -10.86
C PHE A 151 1.23 29.77 -10.24
N PRO A 152 0.53 30.02 -9.11
CA PRO A 152 0.53 31.34 -8.49
C PRO A 152 1.92 31.83 -8.07
N PHE A 153 2.82 30.90 -7.70
CA PHE A 153 4.19 31.27 -7.31
C PHE A 153 5.02 31.72 -8.51
N PHE A 154 4.88 31.09 -9.68
CA PHE A 154 5.54 31.50 -10.90
C PHE A 154 5.05 32.87 -11.36
N THR A 155 3.74 33.10 -11.32
CA THR A 155 3.17 34.43 -11.70
C THR A 155 3.56 35.50 -10.70
N ALA A 156 3.65 35.21 -9.40
CA ALA A 156 4.06 36.22 -8.39
C ALA A 156 5.51 36.67 -8.54
N VAL A 157 6.39 35.80 -9.01
CA VAL A 157 7.81 36.09 -9.25
C VAL A 157 8.06 36.66 -10.69
N GLY A 158 7.04 36.58 -11.57
CA GLY A 158 7.17 36.97 -12.97
C GLY A 158 8.03 36.02 -13.80
N ALA A 159 8.15 34.74 -13.37
CA ALA A 159 8.91 33.72 -14.08
C ALA A 159 8.07 33.07 -15.19
N GLU A 160 8.71 32.72 -16.30
CA GLU A 160 8.08 31.90 -17.34
C GLU A 160 7.85 30.47 -16.84
N MET A 161 6.71 29.90 -17.24
CA MET A 161 6.33 28.53 -16.81
C MET A 161 7.02 27.47 -17.68
N MET A 162 8.29 27.24 -17.41
CA MET A 162 9.09 26.19 -18.03
C MET A 162 9.46 25.15 -16.97
N PHE A 163 9.00 23.91 -17.16
CA PHE A 163 9.31 22.82 -16.21
C PHE A 163 10.31 21.84 -16.82
N SER A 164 11.22 21.32 -15.99
CA SER A 164 12.01 20.16 -16.36
C SER A 164 11.07 18.95 -16.58
N ILE A 165 11.27 18.25 -17.69
CA ILE A 165 10.50 17.04 -18.00
C ILE A 165 10.68 15.98 -16.91
N MET A 166 11.90 15.86 -16.35
CA MET A 166 12.20 14.93 -15.26
C MET A 166 11.45 15.30 -13.98
N ASP A 167 11.45 16.57 -13.58
CA ASP A 167 10.80 16.99 -12.33
C ASP A 167 9.28 16.78 -12.41
N PHE A 168 8.68 17.10 -13.53
CA PHE A 168 7.25 16.91 -13.77
C PHE A 168 6.83 15.44 -13.65
N TYR A 169 7.53 14.52 -14.32
CA TYR A 169 7.20 13.10 -14.27
C TYR A 169 7.65 12.42 -12.98
N ASN A 170 8.73 12.85 -12.35
CA ASN A 170 9.12 12.37 -11.02
C ASN A 170 8.03 12.69 -10.01
N LEU A 171 7.49 13.92 -10.03
CA LEU A 171 6.38 14.30 -9.17
C LEU A 171 5.14 13.42 -9.42
N LEU A 172 4.82 13.16 -10.69
CA LEU A 172 3.73 12.26 -11.08
C LEU A 172 3.93 10.86 -10.51
N PHE A 173 5.07 10.24 -10.82
CA PHE A 173 5.33 8.86 -10.44
C PHE A 173 5.42 8.69 -8.92
N PHE A 174 6.07 9.62 -8.24
CA PHE A 174 6.12 9.66 -6.78
C PHE A 174 4.70 9.72 -6.19
N THR A 175 3.85 10.61 -6.70
CA THR A 175 2.48 10.78 -6.20
C THR A 175 1.64 9.53 -6.42
N ILE A 176 1.74 8.87 -7.57
CA ILE A 176 1.03 7.63 -7.88
C ILE A 176 1.45 6.50 -6.95
N ILE A 177 2.77 6.28 -6.81
CA ILE A 177 3.30 5.19 -5.99
C ILE A 177 2.93 5.39 -4.52
N VAL A 178 3.21 6.59 -3.99
CA VAL A 178 3.01 6.89 -2.58
C VAL A 178 1.54 6.83 -2.20
N SER A 179 0.64 7.43 -3.00
CA SER A 179 -0.79 7.34 -2.73
C SER A 179 -1.29 5.89 -2.84
N GLY A 180 -0.82 5.12 -3.83
CA GLY A 180 -1.13 3.70 -3.96
C GLY A 180 -0.74 2.92 -2.71
N VAL A 181 0.50 3.04 -2.25
CA VAL A 181 0.99 2.36 -1.04
C VAL A 181 0.20 2.77 0.21
N ILE A 182 -0.01 4.06 0.41
CA ILE A 182 -0.71 4.58 1.58
C ILE A 182 -2.16 4.07 1.66
N PHE A 183 -2.84 3.97 0.53
CA PHE A 183 -4.20 3.43 0.46
C PHE A 183 -4.26 1.93 0.84
N THR A 184 -3.15 1.20 0.80
CA THR A 184 -3.12 -0.20 1.25
C THR A 184 -3.03 -0.35 2.77
N ILE A 185 -2.58 0.67 3.51
CA ILE A 185 -2.41 0.62 4.98
C ILE A 185 -3.71 0.20 5.70
N PRO A 186 -4.91 0.72 5.36
CA PRO A 186 -6.16 0.28 5.96
C PRO A 186 -6.46 -1.22 5.82
N ALA A 187 -6.08 -1.82 4.68
CA ALA A 187 -6.27 -3.27 4.48
C ALA A 187 -5.40 -4.08 5.44
N PHE A 188 -4.14 -3.69 5.62
CA PHE A 188 -3.25 -4.33 6.60
C PHE A 188 -3.76 -4.15 8.03
N PHE A 189 -4.31 -2.99 8.37
CA PHE A 189 -4.93 -2.77 9.67
C PHE A 189 -6.09 -3.74 9.93
N VAL A 190 -7.03 -3.87 8.98
CA VAL A 190 -8.15 -4.81 9.09
C VAL A 190 -7.66 -6.27 9.20
N LEU A 191 -6.57 -6.61 8.50
CA LEU A 191 -5.95 -7.94 8.61
C LEU A 191 -5.41 -8.19 10.02
N LEU A 192 -4.70 -7.24 10.62
CA LEU A 192 -4.15 -7.35 11.98
C LEU A 192 -5.26 -7.48 13.04
N VAL A 193 -6.39 -6.75 12.84
CA VAL A 193 -7.58 -6.90 13.70
C VAL A 193 -8.18 -8.29 13.54
N LYS A 194 -8.30 -8.80 12.31
CA LYS A 194 -8.83 -10.13 12.03
C LYS A 194 -8.00 -11.23 12.69
N PHE A 195 -6.68 -11.07 12.74
CA PHE A 195 -5.77 -12.01 13.42
C PHE A 195 -5.69 -11.81 14.93
N GLY A 196 -6.42 -10.83 15.47
CA GLY A 196 -6.40 -10.57 16.92
C GLY A 196 -5.10 -9.93 17.44
N VAL A 197 -4.22 -9.49 16.53
CA VAL A 197 -2.95 -8.82 16.90
C VAL A 197 -3.22 -7.44 17.48
N ILE A 198 -4.21 -6.74 16.93
CA ILE A 198 -4.59 -5.38 17.35
C ILE A 198 -6.10 -5.34 17.58
N HIS A 199 -6.52 -4.74 18.71
CA HIS A 199 -7.93 -4.48 18.99
C HIS A 199 -8.35 -3.10 18.48
N THR A 200 -9.52 -3.01 17.85
CA THR A 200 -10.08 -1.74 17.37
C THR A 200 -10.32 -0.75 18.52
N SER A 201 -10.60 -1.25 19.74
CA SER A 201 -10.75 -0.44 20.94
C SER A 201 -9.51 0.38 21.31
N MET A 202 -8.30 -0.13 21.02
CA MET A 202 -7.05 0.60 21.29
C MET A 202 -6.92 1.86 20.41
N LEU A 203 -7.23 1.72 19.12
CA LEU A 203 -7.16 2.83 18.16
C LEU A 203 -8.32 3.79 18.34
N SER A 204 -9.53 3.29 18.57
CA SER A 204 -10.70 4.13 18.78
C SER A 204 -10.60 4.98 20.05
N ARG A 205 -9.92 4.50 21.10
CA ARG A 205 -9.64 5.30 22.31
C ARG A 205 -8.63 6.42 22.06
N LYS A 206 -7.70 6.21 21.11
CA LYS A 206 -6.63 7.17 20.78
C LYS A 206 -6.86 7.88 19.42
N ARG A 207 -8.10 7.95 18.92
CA ARG A 207 -8.45 8.54 17.61
C ARG A 207 -7.79 9.90 17.34
N LYS A 208 -7.81 10.81 18.32
CA LYS A 208 -7.22 12.15 18.17
C LYS A 208 -5.73 12.10 17.82
N TRP A 209 -4.99 11.19 18.45
CA TRP A 209 -3.56 11.01 18.17
C TRP A 209 -3.30 10.37 16.82
N VAL A 210 -4.16 9.44 16.40
CA VAL A 210 -4.08 8.81 15.06
C VAL A 210 -4.38 9.85 13.99
N TYR A 211 -5.39 10.69 14.15
CA TYR A 211 -5.69 11.77 13.21
C TYR A 211 -4.54 12.76 13.08
N LEU A 212 -3.96 13.16 14.22
CA LEU A 212 -2.77 14.01 14.22
C LEU A 212 -1.61 13.33 13.45
N GLY A 213 -1.37 12.05 13.72
CA GLY A 213 -0.36 11.27 13.01
C GLY A 213 -0.60 11.19 11.51
N ILE A 214 -1.84 11.00 11.07
CA ILE A 214 -2.23 10.98 9.64
C ILE A 214 -1.95 12.34 8.98
N VAL A 215 -2.31 13.44 9.63
CA VAL A 215 -2.06 14.79 9.09
C VAL A 215 -0.56 15.07 9.01
N VAL A 216 0.21 14.73 10.04
CA VAL A 216 1.68 14.87 10.03
C VAL A 216 2.30 13.99 8.95
N LEU A 217 1.84 12.75 8.81
CA LEU A 217 2.30 11.84 7.75
C LEU A 217 2.01 12.41 6.35
N ALA A 218 0.81 12.95 6.13
CA ALA A 218 0.45 13.60 4.89
C ALA A 218 1.38 14.77 4.57
N MET A 219 1.69 15.61 5.57
CA MET A 219 2.61 16.74 5.40
C MET A 219 4.06 16.31 5.05
N LEU A 220 4.53 15.21 5.65
CA LEU A 220 5.87 14.69 5.39
C LEU A 220 6.01 14.06 3.99
N ILE A 221 4.94 13.45 3.50
CA ILE A 221 4.94 12.72 2.24
C ILE A 221 4.67 13.64 1.05
N THR A 222 3.90 14.72 1.26
CA THR A 222 3.50 15.61 0.16
C THR A 222 4.70 16.44 -0.33
N PRO A 223 5.17 16.25 -1.57
CA PRO A 223 6.26 17.04 -2.11
C PRO A 223 5.82 18.50 -2.27
N GLY A 224 6.68 19.42 -1.87
CA GLY A 224 6.44 20.87 -2.00
C GLY A 224 5.47 21.46 -0.97
N ALA A 225 5.04 20.70 0.05
CA ALA A 225 4.20 21.16 1.18
C ALA A 225 2.99 22.04 0.76
N THR A 226 2.35 21.71 -0.37
CA THR A 226 1.21 22.49 -0.87
C THR A 226 -0.03 22.28 0.01
N PRO A 227 -0.68 23.34 0.50
CA PRO A 227 -1.83 23.20 1.41
C PRO A 227 -2.98 22.39 0.81
N GLN A 228 -3.23 22.51 -0.50
CA GLN A 228 -4.30 21.77 -1.18
C GLN A 228 -4.00 20.27 -1.26
N GLY A 229 -2.78 19.88 -1.65
CA GLY A 229 -2.38 18.48 -1.73
C GLY A 229 -2.43 17.80 -0.36
N ASN A 230 -1.92 18.48 0.69
CA ASN A 230 -2.01 17.99 2.06
C ASN A 230 -3.44 17.79 2.53
N LEU A 231 -4.34 18.72 2.20
CA LEU A 231 -5.74 18.64 2.58
C LEU A 231 -6.43 17.43 1.92
N TYR A 232 -6.26 17.24 0.62
CA TYR A 232 -6.86 16.12 -0.12
C TYR A 232 -6.34 14.77 0.40
N LEU A 233 -5.02 14.65 0.60
CA LEU A 233 -4.43 13.41 1.11
C LEU A 233 -4.89 13.13 2.54
N SER A 234 -4.90 14.14 3.41
CA SER A 234 -5.36 13.99 4.81
C SER A 234 -6.82 13.54 4.89
N ILE A 235 -7.73 14.17 4.12
CA ILE A 235 -9.14 13.82 4.11
C ILE A 235 -9.33 12.37 3.62
N ALA A 236 -8.65 11.99 2.53
CA ALA A 236 -8.73 10.63 2.00
C ALA A 236 -8.25 9.58 3.01
N LEU A 237 -7.11 9.83 3.68
CA LEU A 237 -6.57 8.92 4.69
C LEU A 237 -7.45 8.82 5.94
N LEU A 238 -8.01 9.94 6.40
CA LEU A 238 -8.95 9.95 7.52
C LEU A 238 -10.21 9.14 7.19
N ALA A 239 -10.76 9.32 6.00
CA ALA A 239 -11.92 8.54 5.54
C ALA A 239 -11.60 7.03 5.47
N LEU A 240 -10.47 6.66 4.89
CA LEU A 240 -10.02 5.27 4.82
C LEU A 240 -9.77 4.67 6.21
N PHE A 241 -9.20 5.43 7.13
CA PHE A 241 -9.01 5.00 8.52
C PHE A 241 -10.35 4.74 9.23
N GLU A 242 -11.33 5.64 9.11
CA GLU A 242 -12.67 5.43 9.70
C GLU A 242 -13.38 4.22 9.08
N ILE A 243 -13.28 4.03 7.77
CA ILE A 243 -13.82 2.84 7.10
C ILE A 243 -13.15 1.57 7.65
N SER A 244 -11.83 1.57 7.84
CA SER A 244 -11.10 0.42 8.37
C SER A 244 -11.48 0.11 9.83
N LEU A 245 -11.69 1.13 10.67
CA LEU A 245 -12.21 0.98 12.03
C LEU A 245 -13.63 0.41 12.04
N PHE A 246 -14.49 0.90 11.15
CA PHE A 246 -15.86 0.39 11.03
C PHE A 246 -15.88 -1.10 10.65
N ILE A 247 -15.07 -1.48 9.65
CA ILE A 247 -14.92 -2.88 9.22
C ILE A 247 -14.33 -3.72 10.36
N GLY A 248 -13.25 -3.26 11.00
CA GLY A 248 -12.61 -3.94 12.12
C GLY A 248 -13.58 -4.20 13.28
N ASN A 249 -14.34 -3.19 13.70
CA ASN A 249 -15.38 -3.33 14.74
C ASN A 249 -16.45 -4.36 14.37
N ARG A 250 -16.81 -4.44 13.08
CA ARG A 250 -17.78 -5.42 12.60
C ARG A 250 -17.23 -6.85 12.67
N TYR A 251 -15.93 -7.03 12.41
CA TYR A 251 -15.27 -8.33 12.60
C TYR A 251 -15.20 -8.73 14.09
N GLU A 252 -14.79 -7.82 14.98
CA GLU A 252 -14.69 -8.11 16.42
C GLU A 252 -16.04 -8.44 17.06
N ARG A 253 -17.14 -7.85 16.60
CA ARG A 253 -18.51 -8.12 17.11
C ARG A 253 -19.11 -9.41 16.63
N ASN A 254 -18.53 -10.07 15.62
CA ASN A 254 -19.11 -11.27 15.03
C ASN A 254 -18.55 -12.51 15.74
N PRO A 255 -19.39 -13.31 16.48
CA PRO A 255 -18.90 -14.46 17.25
C PRO A 255 -18.23 -15.54 16.39
N LYS A 256 -18.49 -15.57 15.08
CA LYS A 256 -17.84 -16.48 14.12
C LYS A 256 -16.38 -16.08 13.81
N PHE A 257 -15.98 -14.85 14.13
CA PHE A 257 -14.67 -14.27 13.89
C PHE A 257 -14.01 -13.80 15.19
N ALA A 258 -14.48 -14.30 16.36
CA ALA A 258 -13.82 -14.03 17.61
C ALA A 258 -12.34 -14.39 17.47
N PRO A 259 -11.40 -13.46 17.78
CA PRO A 259 -9.98 -13.69 17.60
C PRO A 259 -9.61 -14.97 18.37
N VAL A 260 -8.82 -15.83 17.71
CA VAL A 260 -8.38 -17.12 18.25
C VAL A 260 -7.76 -16.98 19.65
N PHE A 261 -7.20 -15.81 19.93
CA PHE A 261 -6.64 -15.47 21.25
C PHE A 261 -7.70 -15.44 22.38
N ASN A 262 -8.96 -15.07 22.10
CA ASN A 262 -10.04 -15.14 23.11
C ASN A 262 -10.56 -16.57 23.32
N LEU A 263 -10.36 -17.47 22.37
CA LEU A 263 -10.73 -18.88 22.52
C LEU A 263 -9.67 -19.66 23.30
N LEU A 264 -8.42 -19.19 23.32
CA LEU A 264 -7.33 -19.77 24.12
C LEU A 264 -7.30 -19.24 25.56
N SER A 265 -8.04 -18.15 25.86
CA SER A 265 -8.00 -17.51 27.18
C SER A 265 -9.14 -17.91 28.13
N LYS A 266 -10.10 -18.73 27.69
CA LYS A 266 -11.17 -19.22 28.55
C LYS A 266 -11.21 -20.75 28.51
N SER A 267 -10.69 -21.37 29.55
CA SER A 267 -10.89 -22.79 29.85
C SER A 267 -11.88 -22.94 31.00
N THR A 268 -12.70 -24.00 30.96
CA THR A 268 -13.54 -24.32 32.11
C THR A 268 -12.74 -25.20 33.07
N CYS A 269 -12.78 -24.83 34.34
CA CYS A 269 -12.15 -25.63 35.39
C CYS A 269 -12.75 -27.03 35.46
N ARG A 270 -11.93 -28.08 35.39
CA ARG A 270 -12.37 -29.50 35.49
C ARG A 270 -13.01 -29.83 36.82
N PHE A 271 -12.81 -29.04 37.87
CA PHE A 271 -13.27 -29.37 39.23
C PHE A 271 -14.53 -28.59 39.67
N CYS A 272 -14.70 -27.35 39.20
CA CYS A 272 -15.82 -26.51 39.60
C CYS A 272 -16.66 -25.97 38.43
N ASN A 273 -16.32 -26.34 37.21
CA ASN A 273 -16.98 -25.91 35.96
C ASN A 273 -17.07 -24.40 35.73
N ASN A 274 -16.32 -23.60 36.50
CA ASN A 274 -16.26 -22.18 36.34
C ASN A 274 -15.29 -21.77 35.20
N GLU A 275 -15.59 -20.68 34.48
CA GLU A 275 -14.70 -20.13 33.46
C GLU A 275 -13.41 -19.62 34.13
N VAL A 276 -12.27 -20.02 33.60
CA VAL A 276 -10.93 -19.64 34.09
C VAL A 276 -10.10 -19.21 32.90
N ASP A 277 -9.25 -18.22 33.12
CA ASP A 277 -8.30 -17.80 32.09
C ASP A 277 -7.36 -18.97 31.72
N GLY A 278 -7.28 -19.32 30.44
CA GLY A 278 -6.55 -20.49 29.95
C GLY A 278 -5.05 -20.51 30.25
N ASN A 279 -4.50 -19.41 30.77
CA ASN A 279 -3.10 -19.27 31.22
C ASN A 279 -2.94 -19.33 32.74
N SER A 280 -4.02 -19.54 33.51
CA SER A 280 -3.93 -19.62 34.97
C SER A 280 -3.57 -21.04 35.41
N SER A 281 -2.47 -21.18 36.15
CA SER A 281 -2.05 -22.45 36.74
C SER A 281 -2.97 -22.93 37.87
N PHE A 282 -3.84 -22.03 38.40
CA PHE A 282 -4.78 -22.36 39.47
C PHE A 282 -6.15 -21.73 39.21
N CYS A 283 -7.21 -22.44 39.58
CA CYS A 283 -8.57 -21.92 39.52
C CYS A 283 -8.83 -20.92 40.67
N PRO A 284 -9.23 -19.66 40.40
CA PRO A 284 -9.48 -18.67 41.46
C PRO A 284 -10.69 -19.00 42.34
N ASN A 285 -11.58 -19.89 41.88
CA ASN A 285 -12.79 -20.22 42.61
C ASN A 285 -12.65 -21.47 43.48
N CYS A 286 -11.91 -22.52 43.05
CA CYS A 286 -11.73 -23.73 43.82
C CYS A 286 -10.27 -23.98 44.26
N ASN A 287 -9.35 -23.09 43.94
CA ASN A 287 -7.92 -23.11 44.30
C ASN A 287 -7.17 -24.41 43.90
N LYS A 288 -7.72 -25.19 42.98
CA LYS A 288 -7.06 -26.41 42.46
C LYS A 288 -6.21 -26.05 41.23
N SER A 289 -5.09 -26.77 41.10
CA SER A 289 -4.20 -26.72 39.93
C SER A 289 -4.96 -27.17 38.69
N LEU A 290 -4.73 -26.46 37.57
CA LEU A 290 -5.35 -26.69 36.27
C LEU A 290 -4.41 -27.43 35.32
N GLU A 291 -3.19 -27.83 35.80
CA GLU A 291 -2.27 -28.71 35.07
C GLU A 291 -2.81 -30.15 34.93
#